data_577e3ff0f8adfad2a6c6a51b46caaa9b
#
_entry.id   577e3ff0f8adfad2a6c6a51b46caaa9b
#
_cell.length_a   1.000
_cell.length_b   1.000
_cell.length_c   1.000
_cell.angle_alpha   90.00
_cell.angle_beta   90.00
_cell.angle_gamma   90.00
#
_symmetry.space_group_name_H-M   'P 1'
#
loop_
_entity.id
_entity.type
_entity.pdbx_description
1 polymer ?
#
loop_
_entity_poly.entity_id
_entity_poly.type
_entity_poly.pdbx_seq_one_letter_code
_entity_poly.pdbx_strand_id
1 'polypeptide(L)'
;MDEWIRQAVKYANGAIWNNGSWGVRNMRGSETSLSVHATGRAVDLSYRKTEQHPTANRKGAVAFLNIVIANANALGVECVLDYFPQKFGRGYRCDRQAWKSYSKPEIHGAPGGDWHHYEITPAMADSPTLVKQAFQRVFAEIPQ
;
A
#
# COMPACT_ATOMS: atom_id res chain seq x y z
N MET A 1 12.05 -0.34 -3.86
CA MET A 1 10.82 0.31 -3.34
C MET A 1 10.46 1.62 -4.05
N ASP A 2 11.37 2.56 -4.25
CA ASP A 2 11.06 3.88 -4.84
C ASP A 2 10.36 3.80 -6.21
N GLU A 3 10.78 2.85 -7.05
CA GLU A 3 10.13 2.65 -8.34
C GLU A 3 8.69 2.13 -8.17
N TRP A 4 8.44 1.25 -7.20
CA TRP A 4 7.10 0.76 -6.92
C TRP A 4 6.16 1.91 -6.51
N ILE A 5 6.63 2.79 -5.62
CA ILE A 5 5.91 3.99 -5.19
C ILE A 5 5.61 4.90 -6.38
N ARG A 6 6.62 5.16 -7.22
CA ARG A 6 6.48 6.01 -8.40
C ARG A 6 5.44 5.49 -9.38
N GLN A 7 5.44 4.18 -9.65
CA GLN A 7 4.45 3.55 -10.50
C GLN A 7 3.05 3.57 -9.86
N ALA A 8 2.95 3.29 -8.55
CA ALA A 8 1.69 3.33 -7.83
C ALA A 8 1.02 4.72 -7.91
N VAL A 9 1.76 5.78 -7.63
CA VAL A 9 1.26 7.17 -7.72
C VAL A 9 0.86 7.51 -9.15
N LYS A 10 1.66 7.11 -10.14
CA LYS A 10 1.36 7.32 -11.56
C LYS A 10 0.04 6.67 -11.96
N TYR A 11 -0.12 5.38 -11.69
CA TYR A 11 -1.29 4.62 -12.13
C TYR A 11 -2.54 4.84 -11.27
N ALA A 12 -2.39 5.39 -10.08
CA ALA A 12 -3.50 5.91 -9.28
C ALA A 12 -3.98 7.30 -9.74
N ASN A 13 -3.36 7.86 -10.80
CA ASN A 13 -3.73 9.14 -11.41
C ASN A 13 -3.85 10.29 -10.37
N GLY A 14 -2.89 10.38 -9.47
CA GLY A 14 -2.83 11.42 -8.42
C GLY A 14 -3.83 11.25 -7.28
N ALA A 15 -4.56 10.14 -7.23
CA ALA A 15 -5.48 9.86 -6.13
C ALA A 15 -4.77 9.53 -4.80
N ILE A 16 -3.50 9.15 -4.87
CA ILE A 16 -2.65 8.81 -3.73
C ILE A 16 -1.28 9.50 -3.83
N TRP A 17 -0.61 9.61 -2.70
CA TRP A 17 0.74 10.17 -2.60
C TRP A 17 1.55 9.47 -1.50
N ASN A 18 2.89 9.54 -1.60
CA ASN A 18 3.79 8.91 -0.64
C ASN A 18 3.79 9.68 0.69
N ASN A 19 3.23 9.07 1.72
CA ASN A 19 3.16 9.62 3.08
C ASN A 19 4.26 9.05 4.01
N GLY A 20 5.08 8.13 3.53
CA GLY A 20 6.20 7.55 4.24
C GLY A 20 6.55 6.15 3.75
N SER A 21 7.83 5.93 3.45
CA SER A 21 8.32 4.64 2.97
C SER A 21 9.36 4.04 3.89
N TRP A 22 10.54 4.64 3.96
CA TRP A 22 11.63 4.13 4.76
C TRP A 22 11.69 4.79 6.15
N GLY A 23 12.01 3.97 7.17
CA GLY A 23 12.26 4.47 8.51
C GLY A 23 12.69 3.34 9.44
N VAL A 24 13.82 3.54 10.15
CA VAL A 24 14.30 2.59 11.17
C VAL A 24 13.42 2.75 12.41
N ARG A 25 12.47 1.86 12.56
CA ARG A 25 11.58 1.83 13.74
C ARG A 25 11.09 0.42 14.01
N ASN A 26 10.76 0.15 15.26
CA ASN A 26 10.02 -1.06 15.62
C ASN A 26 8.54 -0.94 15.21
N MET A 27 7.88 -2.08 15.09
CA MET A 27 6.42 -2.10 15.01
C MET A 27 5.83 -1.44 16.26
N ARG A 28 4.77 -0.66 16.08
CA ARG A 28 4.09 -0.05 17.23
C ARG A 28 3.59 -1.14 18.18
N GLY A 29 3.92 -0.98 19.44
CA GLY A 29 3.58 -1.96 20.49
C GLY A 29 4.55 -3.14 20.60
N SER A 30 5.69 -3.10 19.88
CA SER A 30 6.77 -4.09 20.02
C SER A 30 8.11 -3.41 20.28
N GLU A 31 8.84 -3.89 21.27
CA GLU A 31 10.19 -3.42 21.59
C GLU A 31 11.27 -4.13 20.76
N THR A 32 10.95 -5.27 20.15
CA THR A 32 11.92 -6.16 19.51
C THR A 32 11.68 -6.43 18.04
N SER A 33 10.45 -6.23 17.53
CA SER A 33 10.10 -6.51 16.14
C SER A 33 10.24 -5.27 15.28
N LEU A 34 11.14 -5.31 14.29
CA LEU A 34 11.30 -4.23 13.31
C LEU A 34 10.07 -4.12 12.41
N SER A 35 9.65 -2.89 12.12
CA SER A 35 8.66 -2.60 11.09
C SER A 35 9.21 -2.96 9.71
N VAL A 36 8.36 -3.42 8.78
CA VAL A 36 8.73 -3.67 7.38
C VAL A 36 9.21 -2.40 6.68
N HIS A 37 8.78 -1.22 7.12
CA HIS A 37 9.36 0.06 6.68
C HIS A 37 10.88 0.14 6.92
N ALA A 38 11.37 -0.43 8.02
CA ALA A 38 12.81 -0.45 8.33
C ALA A 38 13.63 -1.31 7.37
N THR A 39 12.99 -2.22 6.65
CA THR A 39 13.63 -3.05 5.62
C THR A 39 13.57 -2.43 4.22
N GLY A 40 12.95 -1.25 4.06
CA GLY A 40 12.75 -0.59 2.77
C GLY A 40 11.73 -1.27 1.86
N ARG A 41 10.84 -2.11 2.40
CA ARG A 41 9.84 -2.89 1.64
C ARG A 41 8.39 -2.51 1.90
N ALA A 42 8.17 -1.44 2.64
CA ALA A 42 6.83 -0.94 2.94
C ALA A 42 6.68 0.54 2.62
N VAL A 43 5.46 0.94 2.30
CA VAL A 43 5.07 2.34 2.07
C VAL A 43 3.66 2.60 2.59
N ASP A 44 3.46 3.78 3.16
CA ASP A 44 2.16 4.35 3.45
C ASP A 44 1.77 5.33 2.32
N LEU A 45 0.72 5.01 1.57
CA LEU A 45 0.18 5.85 0.50
C LEU A 45 -1.11 6.51 0.98
N SER A 46 -1.05 7.82 1.19
CA SER A 46 -2.20 8.61 1.64
C SER A 46 -3.07 9.07 0.49
N TYR A 47 -4.37 9.12 0.72
CA TYR A 47 -5.36 9.75 -0.15
C TYR A 47 -5.97 11.02 0.46
N ARG A 48 -5.34 11.55 1.51
CA ARG A 48 -5.71 12.82 2.13
C ARG A 48 -5.47 13.95 1.15
N LYS A 49 -6.51 14.74 0.90
CA LYS A 49 -6.40 15.95 0.09
C LYS A 49 -5.60 17.02 0.86
N THR A 50 -4.59 17.57 0.21
CA THR A 50 -3.76 18.67 0.71
C THR A 50 -3.55 19.71 -0.41
N GLU A 51 -2.95 20.85 -0.11
CA GLU A 51 -2.59 21.84 -1.13
C GLU A 51 -1.61 21.27 -2.16
N GLN A 52 -0.65 20.41 -1.72
CA GLN A 52 0.32 19.77 -2.60
C GLN A 52 -0.27 18.56 -3.36
N HIS A 53 -1.37 18.00 -2.85
CA HIS A 53 -2.04 16.83 -3.42
C HIS A 53 -3.54 17.08 -3.58
N PRO A 54 -3.94 18.05 -4.44
CA PRO A 54 -5.33 18.50 -4.54
C PRO A 54 -6.26 17.47 -5.18
N THR A 55 -5.72 16.48 -5.91
CA THR A 55 -6.46 15.41 -6.58
C THR A 55 -6.61 14.16 -5.73
N ALA A 56 -5.89 14.08 -4.60
CA ALA A 56 -5.94 12.93 -3.71
C ALA A 56 -7.38 12.69 -3.20
N ASN A 57 -7.83 11.45 -3.26
CA ASN A 57 -9.18 11.09 -2.85
C ASN A 57 -9.32 9.59 -2.60
N ARG A 58 -10.24 9.23 -1.68
CA ARG A 58 -10.47 7.84 -1.30
C ARG A 58 -11.04 6.98 -2.42
N LYS A 59 -11.90 7.52 -3.28
CA LYS A 59 -12.52 6.75 -4.38
C LYS A 59 -11.45 6.20 -5.33
N GLY A 60 -10.53 7.06 -5.78
CA GLY A 60 -9.42 6.67 -6.64
C GLY A 60 -8.43 5.74 -5.93
N ALA A 61 -8.14 6.00 -4.64
CA ALA A 61 -7.29 5.13 -3.84
C ALA A 61 -7.87 3.71 -3.70
N VAL A 62 -9.17 3.56 -3.48
CA VAL A 62 -9.84 2.25 -3.40
C VAL A 62 -9.89 1.57 -4.77
N ALA A 63 -10.12 2.31 -5.85
CA ALA A 63 -10.04 1.75 -7.20
C ALA A 63 -8.65 1.17 -7.50
N PHE A 64 -7.59 1.92 -7.19
CA PHE A 64 -6.21 1.45 -7.30
C PHE A 64 -5.96 0.23 -6.40
N LEU A 65 -6.38 0.28 -5.13
CA LEU A 65 -6.27 -0.83 -4.18
C LEU A 65 -6.87 -2.13 -4.73
N ASN A 66 -8.06 -2.06 -5.31
CA ASN A 66 -8.74 -3.23 -5.85
C ASN A 66 -7.96 -3.86 -7.02
N ILE A 67 -7.37 -3.04 -7.89
CA ILE A 67 -6.49 -3.53 -8.96
C ILE A 67 -5.26 -4.20 -8.39
N VAL A 68 -4.63 -3.58 -7.39
CA VAL A 68 -3.44 -4.12 -6.71
C VAL A 68 -3.74 -5.47 -6.08
N ILE A 69 -4.86 -5.62 -5.36
CA ILE A 69 -5.24 -6.88 -4.72
C ILE A 69 -5.52 -7.97 -5.75
N ALA A 70 -6.24 -7.64 -6.83
CA ALA A 70 -6.50 -8.59 -7.93
C ALA A 70 -5.22 -9.07 -8.62
N ASN A 71 -4.14 -8.30 -8.54
CA ASN A 71 -2.84 -8.59 -9.18
C ASN A 71 -1.68 -8.66 -8.17
N ALA A 72 -1.97 -9.01 -6.91
CA ALA A 72 -0.99 -8.94 -5.83
C ALA A 72 0.30 -9.73 -6.13
N ASN A 73 0.17 -10.94 -6.66
CA ASN A 73 1.33 -11.76 -7.03
C ASN A 73 2.18 -11.09 -8.14
N ALA A 74 1.54 -10.57 -9.19
CA ALA A 74 2.24 -9.92 -10.30
C ALA A 74 2.96 -8.64 -9.86
N LEU A 75 2.37 -7.89 -8.92
CA LEU A 75 2.92 -6.67 -8.36
C LEU A 75 3.82 -6.90 -7.14
N GLY A 76 4.01 -8.15 -6.73
CA GLY A 76 4.83 -8.56 -5.60
C GLY A 76 4.33 -8.07 -4.25
N VAL A 77 3.02 -7.90 -4.10
CA VAL A 77 2.42 -7.41 -2.86
C VAL A 77 2.21 -8.56 -1.87
N GLU A 78 2.77 -8.43 -0.69
CA GLU A 78 2.67 -9.40 0.41
C GLU A 78 1.57 -9.06 1.40
N CYS A 79 1.41 -7.79 1.72
CA CYS A 79 0.44 -7.31 2.70
C CYS A 79 -0.11 -5.94 2.29
N VAL A 80 -1.38 -5.72 2.56
CA VAL A 80 -2.00 -4.38 2.51
C VAL A 80 -2.85 -4.17 3.74
N LEU A 81 -2.70 -3.00 4.37
CA LEU A 81 -3.57 -2.56 5.45
C LEU A 81 -4.42 -1.37 4.98
N ASP A 82 -5.71 -1.46 5.22
CA ASP A 82 -6.69 -0.38 4.99
C ASP A 82 -7.25 0.04 6.34
N TYR A 83 -6.93 1.26 6.75
CA TYR A 83 -7.22 1.79 8.09
C TYR A 83 -8.59 2.45 8.20
N PHE A 84 -9.28 2.64 7.08
CA PHE A 84 -10.54 3.37 7.05
C PHE A 84 -11.75 2.57 7.58
N PRO A 85 -11.93 1.29 7.24
CA PRO A 85 -13.15 0.57 7.59
C PRO A 85 -13.39 0.43 9.08
N GLN A 86 -14.67 0.42 9.46
CA GLN A 86 -15.12 0.07 10.79
C GLN A 86 -14.91 -1.45 11.02
N LYS A 87 -14.64 -1.92 12.24
CA LYS A 87 -14.46 -1.12 13.46
C LYS A 87 -13.00 -0.71 13.65
N PHE A 88 -12.07 -1.54 13.18
CA PHE A 88 -10.63 -1.39 13.42
C PHE A 88 -9.80 -1.63 12.16
N GLY A 89 -10.36 -1.34 10.97
CA GLY A 89 -9.69 -1.55 9.70
C GLY A 89 -9.67 -3.00 9.23
N ARG A 90 -8.92 -3.26 8.18
CA ARG A 90 -8.76 -4.60 7.58
C ARG A 90 -7.36 -4.79 7.01
N GLY A 91 -6.93 -6.04 6.90
CA GLY A 91 -5.66 -6.42 6.29
C GLY A 91 -5.83 -7.54 5.27
N TYR A 92 -5.18 -7.38 4.11
CA TYR A 92 -4.99 -8.42 3.11
C TYR A 92 -3.61 -9.04 3.24
N ARG A 93 -3.50 -10.34 3.06
CA ARG A 93 -2.22 -11.04 2.96
C ARG A 93 -2.20 -11.97 1.76
N CYS A 94 -1.08 -11.99 1.03
CA CYS A 94 -0.92 -12.81 -0.16
C CYS A 94 -0.91 -14.33 0.13
N ASP A 95 -0.41 -14.75 1.29
CA ASP A 95 -0.40 -16.14 1.74
C ASP A 95 -1.81 -16.67 2.02
N ARG A 96 -2.71 -15.80 2.43
CA ARG A 96 -4.12 -16.09 2.71
C ARG A 96 -5.03 -15.81 1.51
N GLN A 97 -4.59 -14.95 0.60
CA GLN A 97 -5.36 -14.43 -0.56
C GLN A 97 -6.74 -13.88 -0.16
N ALA A 98 -6.83 -13.32 1.03
CA ALA A 98 -8.08 -12.85 1.62
C ALA A 98 -7.89 -11.66 2.56
N TRP A 99 -8.95 -10.86 2.66
CA TRP A 99 -9.10 -9.84 3.68
C TRP A 99 -9.47 -10.44 5.03
N LYS A 100 -8.92 -9.87 6.10
CA LYS A 100 -9.34 -10.05 7.48
C LYS A 100 -9.78 -8.69 8.01
N SER A 101 -11.03 -8.56 8.44
CA SER A 101 -11.50 -7.41 9.19
C SER A 101 -11.11 -7.57 10.66
N TYR A 102 -10.56 -6.53 11.25
CA TYR A 102 -10.12 -6.57 12.63
C TYR A 102 -11.28 -6.27 13.59
N SER A 103 -11.44 -7.12 14.60
CA SER A 103 -12.43 -6.98 15.67
C SER A 103 -11.87 -6.30 16.93
N LYS A 104 -10.55 -6.09 16.96
CA LYS A 104 -9.79 -5.45 18.02
C LYS A 104 -8.82 -4.43 17.43
N PRO A 105 -8.30 -3.45 18.20
CA PRO A 105 -7.37 -2.43 17.68
C PRO A 105 -5.96 -3.00 17.43
N GLU A 106 -5.82 -3.84 16.41
CA GLU A 106 -4.56 -4.48 16.01
C GLU A 106 -3.67 -3.54 15.18
N ILE A 107 -4.26 -2.59 14.44
CA ILE A 107 -3.52 -1.62 13.61
C ILE A 107 -3.79 -0.18 14.07
N HIS A 108 -2.73 0.60 14.27
CA HIS A 108 -2.83 1.98 14.73
C HIS A 108 -3.27 2.90 13.60
N GLY A 109 -4.29 3.73 13.86
CA GLY A 109 -4.87 4.64 12.90
C GLY A 109 -6.22 4.19 12.36
N ALA A 110 -6.68 2.98 12.70
CA ALA A 110 -8.01 2.50 12.39
C ALA A 110 -8.96 2.70 13.58
N PRO A 111 -10.26 3.00 13.31
CA PRO A 111 -10.82 3.26 11.99
C PRO A 111 -10.58 4.70 11.51
N GLY A 112 -10.89 4.97 10.24
CA GLY A 112 -10.91 6.32 9.67
C GLY A 112 -9.57 6.86 9.19
N GLY A 113 -8.49 6.07 9.26
CA GLY A 113 -7.20 6.46 8.69
C GLY A 113 -7.29 6.69 7.18
N ASP A 114 -6.58 7.68 6.69
CA ASP A 114 -6.66 8.20 5.32
C ASP A 114 -5.49 7.74 4.44
N TRP A 115 -4.96 6.55 4.70
CA TRP A 115 -3.89 5.91 3.93
C TRP A 115 -4.06 4.39 3.86
N HIS A 116 -3.38 3.79 2.87
CA HIS A 116 -3.15 2.35 2.78
C HIS A 116 -1.67 2.06 3.01
N HIS A 117 -1.38 1.01 3.76
CA HIS A 117 -0.04 0.47 3.93
C HIS A 117 0.17 -0.68 2.96
N TYR A 118 1.28 -0.69 2.21
CA TYR A 118 1.65 -1.76 1.28
C TYR A 118 3.00 -2.33 1.65
N GLU A 119 3.11 -3.66 1.69
CA GLU A 119 4.36 -4.39 1.81
C GLU A 119 4.60 -5.19 0.53
N ILE A 120 5.83 -5.15 0.04
CA ILE A 120 6.21 -5.88 -1.18
C ILE A 120 7.38 -6.82 -0.94
N THR A 121 7.52 -7.80 -1.85
CA THR A 121 8.62 -8.77 -1.80
C THR A 121 9.99 -8.09 -1.92
N PRO A 122 11.06 -8.68 -1.36
CA PRO A 122 12.42 -8.19 -1.55
C PRO A 122 12.79 -8.04 -3.03
N ALA A 123 12.44 -9.01 -3.86
CA ALA A 123 12.73 -8.98 -5.30
C ALA A 123 12.12 -7.74 -5.99
N MET A 124 10.87 -7.38 -5.65
CA MET A 124 10.23 -6.15 -6.16
C MET A 124 10.86 -4.89 -5.60
N ALA A 125 11.20 -4.88 -4.31
CA ALA A 125 11.82 -3.72 -3.67
C ALA A 125 13.15 -3.36 -4.30
N ASP A 126 13.93 -4.37 -4.72
CA ASP A 126 15.31 -4.24 -5.19
C ASP A 126 15.44 -4.08 -6.71
N SER A 127 14.38 -4.36 -7.49
CA SER A 127 14.45 -4.32 -8.96
C SER A 127 13.49 -3.30 -9.59
N PRO A 128 13.97 -2.09 -9.90
CA PRO A 128 13.17 -1.10 -10.64
C PRO A 128 12.66 -1.60 -12.00
N THR A 129 13.44 -2.42 -12.68
CA THR A 129 13.05 -2.98 -13.98
C THR A 129 11.88 -3.95 -13.83
N LEU A 130 11.93 -4.86 -12.85
CA LEU A 130 10.86 -5.80 -12.56
C LEU A 130 9.56 -5.07 -12.21
N VAL A 131 9.65 -4.03 -11.39
CA VAL A 131 8.50 -3.17 -11.03
C VAL A 131 7.87 -2.53 -12.26
N LYS A 132 8.66 -1.88 -13.12
CA LYS A 132 8.15 -1.24 -14.35
C LYS A 132 7.40 -2.24 -15.23
N GLN A 133 8.00 -3.39 -15.47
CA GLN A 133 7.41 -4.45 -16.30
C GLN A 133 6.10 -4.97 -15.69
N ALA A 134 6.06 -5.19 -14.39
CA ALA A 134 4.86 -5.65 -13.68
C ALA A 134 3.71 -4.65 -13.79
N PHE A 135 3.98 -3.37 -13.47
CA PHE A 135 2.96 -2.33 -13.59
C PHE A 135 2.48 -2.13 -15.02
N GLN A 136 3.39 -2.09 -16.00
CA GLN A 136 3.02 -1.98 -17.42
C GLN A 136 2.08 -3.10 -17.84
N ARG A 137 2.39 -4.36 -17.46
CA ARG A 137 1.55 -5.51 -17.79
C ARG A 137 0.17 -5.40 -17.15
N VAL A 138 0.11 -5.11 -15.85
CA VAL A 138 -1.16 -5.06 -15.11
C VAL A 138 -2.05 -3.94 -15.59
N PHE A 139 -1.49 -2.77 -15.87
CA PHE A 139 -2.27 -1.57 -16.20
C PHE A 139 -2.43 -1.32 -17.71
N ALA A 140 -1.74 -2.06 -18.60
CA ALA A 140 -1.94 -1.96 -20.04
C ALA A 140 -3.32 -2.45 -20.50
N GLU A 141 -3.92 -3.38 -19.75
CA GLU A 141 -5.21 -4.00 -20.07
C GLU A 141 -6.40 -3.25 -19.45
N ILE A 142 -6.14 -2.19 -18.68
CA ILE A 142 -7.19 -1.42 -18.02
C ILE A 142 -7.47 -0.18 -18.87
N PRO A 143 -8.70 0.03 -19.39
CA PRO A 143 -9.07 1.26 -20.07
C PRO A 143 -8.83 2.48 -19.18
N GLN A 144 -8.17 3.48 -19.73
CA GLN A 144 -7.88 4.77 -19.06
C GLN A 144 -9.15 5.63 -18.96
#